data_e39244eaf82d9ff915ee2e656e3adab6
#
_entry.id   e39244eaf82d9ff915ee2e656e3adab6
#
_cell.length_a   1.000
_cell.length_b   1.000
_cell.length_c   1.000
_cell.angle_alpha   90.00
_cell.angle_beta   90.00
_cell.angle_gamma   90.00
#
_symmetry.space_group_name_H-M   'P 1'
#
loop_
_entity.id
_entity.type
_entity.pdbx_description
1 polymer ?
#
loop_
_entity_poly.entity_id
_entity_poly.type
_entity_poly.pdbx_seq_one_letter_code
_entity_poly.pdbx_strand_id
1 'polypeptide(L)'
;MSLHESPTAIFAANDLAASGVLTHLRELGVDVPGDISVMGYDDTVLADLGLLALTTVHQPRQQFGSRATELLLERIAGRTAAKHELIAPRLVVRPTTGPVKE
;
A
#
# COMPACT_ATOMS: atom_id res chain seq x y z
N MET A 1 15.46 -4.49 17.43
CA MET A 1 16.09 -4.08 16.17
C MET A 1 17.50 -3.61 16.42
N SER A 2 18.42 -3.99 15.54
CA SER A 2 19.86 -3.75 15.72
C SER A 2 20.35 -2.39 15.21
N LEU A 3 19.44 -1.50 14.81
CA LEU A 3 19.77 -0.17 14.35
C LEU A 3 20.09 0.74 15.54
N HIS A 4 21.03 1.68 15.33
CA HIS A 4 21.36 2.68 16.34
C HIS A 4 20.12 3.48 16.77
N GLU A 5 19.31 3.87 15.79
CA GLU A 5 17.98 4.43 16.04
C GLU A 5 16.95 3.51 15.37
N SER A 6 15.98 3.04 16.15
CA SER A 6 14.92 2.21 15.60
C SER A 6 13.97 3.07 14.77
N PRO A 7 13.51 2.56 13.62
CA PRO A 7 12.49 3.27 12.85
C PRO A 7 11.17 3.31 13.62
N THR A 8 10.35 4.30 13.33
CA THR A 8 9.02 4.46 13.90
C THR A 8 7.91 4.07 12.93
N ALA A 9 8.27 3.79 11.69
CA ALA A 9 7.32 3.38 10.65
C ALA A 9 8.00 2.52 9.61
N ILE A 10 7.23 1.61 9.02
CA ILE A 10 7.66 0.76 7.91
C ILE A 10 6.63 0.90 6.80
N PHE A 11 7.11 1.25 5.61
CA PHE A 11 6.32 1.26 4.39
C PHE A 11 6.73 0.05 3.55
N ALA A 12 5.89 -0.97 3.48
CA ALA A 12 6.15 -2.17 2.70
C ALA A 12 5.75 -1.96 1.23
N ALA A 13 6.36 -2.72 0.34
CA ALA A 13 6.15 -2.58 -1.11
C ALA A 13 4.69 -2.85 -1.53
N ASN A 14 3.97 -3.69 -0.79
CA ASN A 14 2.58 -4.01 -1.05
C ASN A 14 1.92 -4.57 0.22
N ASP A 15 0.62 -4.83 0.14
CA ASP A 15 -0.14 -5.35 1.29
C ASP A 15 0.32 -6.74 1.72
N LEU A 16 0.73 -7.58 0.78
CA LEU A 16 1.20 -8.93 1.12
C LEU A 16 2.50 -8.86 1.91
N ALA A 17 3.45 -8.02 1.49
CA ALA A 17 4.69 -7.80 2.23
C ALA A 17 4.39 -7.18 3.61
N ALA A 18 3.47 -6.21 3.66
CA ALA A 18 3.07 -5.59 4.93
C ALA A 18 2.46 -6.61 5.89
N SER A 19 1.69 -7.57 5.39
CA SER A 19 1.11 -8.63 6.24
C SER A 19 2.18 -9.47 6.91
N GLY A 20 3.26 -9.76 6.19
CA GLY A 20 4.42 -10.47 6.75
C GLY A 20 5.13 -9.66 7.83
N VAL A 21 5.30 -8.36 7.58
CA VAL A 21 5.88 -7.44 8.57
C VAL A 21 5.03 -7.41 9.84
N LEU A 22 3.71 -7.23 9.71
CA LEU A 22 2.79 -7.20 10.86
C LEU A 22 2.86 -8.50 11.68
N THR A 23 2.82 -9.63 11.00
CA THR A 23 2.88 -10.94 11.66
C THR A 23 4.15 -11.07 12.46
N HIS A 24 5.29 -10.74 11.87
CA HIS A 24 6.58 -10.88 12.54
C HIS A 24 6.75 -9.89 13.70
N LEU A 25 6.32 -8.65 13.55
CA LEU A 25 6.36 -7.67 14.63
C LEU A 25 5.53 -8.13 15.83
N ARG A 26 4.36 -8.70 15.58
CA ARG A 26 3.51 -9.26 16.65
C ARG A 26 4.17 -10.43 17.35
N GLU A 27 4.84 -11.30 16.61
CA GLU A 27 5.62 -12.40 17.19
C GLU A 27 6.74 -11.89 18.09
N LEU A 28 7.34 -10.77 17.76
CA LEU A 28 8.38 -10.13 18.55
C LEU A 28 7.84 -9.32 19.74
N GLY A 29 6.54 -9.22 19.89
CA GLY A 29 5.92 -8.42 20.93
C GLY A 29 5.97 -6.92 20.70
N VAL A 30 6.21 -6.50 19.46
CA VAL A 30 6.23 -5.08 19.08
C VAL A 30 4.79 -4.61 18.83
N ASP A 31 4.41 -3.52 19.46
CA ASP A 31 3.07 -2.95 19.33
C ASP A 31 2.94 -2.13 18.04
N VAL A 32 1.90 -2.42 17.27
CA VAL A 32 1.56 -1.70 16.04
C VAL A 32 0.15 -1.10 16.22
N PRO A 33 -0.02 0.22 16.14
CA PRO A 33 0.95 1.24 15.75
C PRO A 33 1.74 1.86 16.92
N GLY A 34 1.56 1.40 18.15
CA GLY A 34 2.13 2.04 19.33
C GLY A 34 3.64 2.24 19.24
N ASP A 35 4.38 1.21 18.90
CA ASP A 35 5.84 1.28 18.74
C ASP A 35 6.25 1.59 17.31
N ILE A 36 5.60 0.97 16.34
CA ILE A 36 5.92 1.11 14.91
C ILE A 36 4.62 1.15 14.12
N SER A 37 4.48 2.12 13.23
CA SER A 37 3.41 2.16 12.23
C SER A 37 3.79 1.29 11.03
N VAL A 38 2.82 0.63 10.43
CA VAL A 38 3.04 -0.20 9.24
C VAL A 38 2.03 0.18 8.16
N MET A 39 2.52 0.34 6.94
CA MET A 39 1.71 0.70 5.78
C MET A 39 2.04 -0.22 4.61
N GLY A 40 1.03 -0.61 3.86
CA GLY A 40 1.17 -1.37 2.63
C GLY A 40 0.86 -0.51 1.40
N TYR A 41 0.60 -1.17 0.31
CA TYR A 41 0.24 -0.55 -0.97
C TYR A 41 -0.61 -1.52 -1.78
N ASP A 42 -1.63 -1.05 -2.44
CA ASP A 42 -2.59 -1.67 -3.35
C ASP A 42 -4.03 -1.69 -2.85
N ASP A 43 -4.26 -1.75 -1.55
CA ASP A 43 -5.59 -1.94 -0.95
C ASP A 43 -6.24 -3.23 -1.46
N THR A 44 -5.53 -4.33 -1.28
CA THR A 44 -6.06 -5.66 -1.58
C THR A 44 -7.06 -6.08 -0.49
N VAL A 45 -7.73 -7.20 -0.73
CA VAL A 45 -8.65 -7.77 0.27
C VAL A 45 -7.96 -8.04 1.61
N LEU A 46 -6.64 -8.32 1.59
CA LEU A 46 -5.85 -8.51 2.81
C LEU A 46 -5.88 -7.30 3.73
N ALA A 47 -5.79 -6.10 3.15
CA ALA A 47 -5.71 -4.87 3.93
C ALA A 47 -6.99 -4.62 4.74
N ASP A 48 -8.13 -5.09 4.26
CA ASP A 48 -9.43 -4.89 4.91
C ASP A 48 -9.79 -5.98 5.92
N LEU A 49 -8.99 -7.05 6.03
CA LEU A 49 -9.26 -8.10 7.00
C LEU A 49 -9.06 -7.58 8.43
N GLY A 50 -9.98 -7.93 9.32
CA GLY A 50 -10.02 -7.41 10.68
C GLY A 50 -8.73 -7.59 11.48
N LEU A 51 -8.02 -8.69 11.29
CA LEU A 51 -6.75 -8.96 11.99
C LEU A 51 -5.60 -8.11 11.45
N LEU A 52 -5.65 -7.73 10.19
CA LEU A 52 -4.63 -6.89 9.56
C LEU A 52 -5.00 -5.42 9.66
N ALA A 53 -6.22 -5.06 9.27
CA ALA A 53 -6.74 -3.69 9.30
C ALA A 53 -5.67 -2.68 8.90
N LEU A 54 -5.09 -2.87 7.72
CA LEU A 54 -3.84 -2.28 7.27
C LEU A 54 -4.07 -0.94 6.57
N THR A 55 -3.36 0.10 7.02
CA THR A 55 -3.24 1.35 6.26
C THR A 55 -2.54 1.05 4.93
N THR A 56 -3.08 1.55 3.85
CA THR A 56 -2.59 1.25 2.51
C THR A 56 -2.95 2.37 1.54
N VAL A 57 -2.52 2.22 0.30
CA VAL A 57 -2.88 3.12 -0.80
C VAL A 57 -3.79 2.35 -1.75
N HIS A 58 -5.00 2.85 -1.93
CA HIS A 58 -5.95 2.28 -2.88
C HIS A 58 -5.59 2.72 -4.30
N GLN A 59 -5.29 1.74 -5.15
CA GLN A 59 -5.16 1.95 -6.58
C GLN A 59 -6.49 1.62 -7.25
N PRO A 60 -7.05 2.52 -8.07
CA PRO A 60 -8.30 2.22 -8.79
C PRO A 60 -8.03 1.24 -9.94
N ARG A 61 -7.84 -0.03 -9.60
CA ARG A 61 -7.39 -1.09 -10.51
C ARG A 61 -8.27 -1.26 -11.74
N GLN A 62 -9.59 -1.18 -11.55
CA GLN A 62 -10.54 -1.29 -12.64
C GLN A 62 -10.38 -0.15 -13.64
N GLN A 63 -10.23 1.07 -13.14
CA GLN A 63 -10.00 2.26 -13.95
C GLN A 63 -8.65 2.18 -14.68
N PHE A 64 -7.60 1.73 -14.00
CA PHE A 64 -6.30 1.50 -14.63
C PHE A 64 -6.41 0.50 -15.78
N GLY A 65 -7.06 -0.63 -15.53
CA GLY A 65 -7.24 -1.66 -16.55
C GLY A 65 -8.03 -1.18 -17.75
N SER A 66 -9.14 -0.48 -17.51
CA SER A 66 -9.98 0.09 -18.57
C SER A 66 -9.22 1.11 -19.41
N ARG A 67 -8.54 2.05 -18.77
CA ARG A 67 -7.78 3.09 -19.50
C ARG A 67 -6.58 2.51 -20.24
N ALA A 68 -5.86 1.57 -19.63
CA ALA A 68 -4.74 0.91 -20.31
C ALA A 68 -5.22 0.20 -21.57
N THR A 69 -6.34 -0.50 -21.50
CA THR A 69 -6.93 -1.19 -22.65
C THR A 69 -7.36 -0.21 -23.73
N GLU A 70 -8.04 0.89 -23.36
CA GLU A 70 -8.46 1.91 -24.30
C GLU A 70 -7.27 2.55 -25.02
N LEU A 71 -6.22 2.88 -24.27
CA LEU A 71 -5.00 3.46 -24.86
C LEU A 71 -4.32 2.48 -25.82
N LEU A 72 -4.30 1.19 -25.50
CA LEU A 72 -3.76 0.16 -26.39
C LEU A 72 -4.59 0.06 -27.66
N LEU A 73 -5.91 0.05 -27.56
CA LEU A 73 -6.79 -0.02 -28.72
C LEU A 73 -6.63 1.20 -29.63
N GLU A 74 -6.41 2.40 -29.06
CA GLU A 74 -6.09 3.59 -29.83
C GLU A 74 -4.80 3.42 -30.64
N ARG A 75 -3.78 2.81 -30.04
CA ARG A 75 -2.52 2.52 -30.75
C ARG A 75 -2.73 1.53 -31.88
N ILE A 76 -3.49 0.48 -31.66
CA ILE A 76 -3.83 -0.53 -32.69
C ILE A 76 -4.60 0.15 -33.83
N ALA A 77 -5.48 1.10 -33.52
CA ALA A 77 -6.27 1.84 -34.52
C ALA A 77 -5.46 2.92 -35.25
N GLY A 78 -4.20 3.17 -34.88
CA GLY A 78 -3.30 4.05 -35.63
C GLY A 78 -2.79 5.29 -34.91
N ARG A 79 -3.14 5.49 -33.62
CA ARG A 79 -2.59 6.62 -32.87
C ARG A 79 -1.07 6.49 -32.77
N THR A 80 -0.34 7.51 -33.17
CA THR A 80 1.14 7.54 -33.10
C THR A 80 1.65 8.50 -32.02
N ALA A 81 0.84 9.48 -31.63
CA ALA A 81 1.20 10.43 -30.58
C ALA A 81 1.21 9.73 -29.21
N ALA A 82 2.22 10.02 -28.39
CA ALA A 82 2.28 9.51 -27.02
C ALA A 82 1.18 10.14 -26.17
N LYS A 83 0.60 9.33 -25.30
CA LYS A 83 -0.35 9.81 -24.28
C LYS A 83 0.11 9.36 -22.91
N HIS A 84 0.05 10.25 -21.95
CA HIS A 84 0.38 9.99 -20.56
C HIS A 84 -0.81 10.41 -19.69
N GLU A 85 -1.40 9.48 -18.99
CA GLU A 85 -2.50 9.75 -18.07
C GLU A 85 -2.10 9.37 -16.65
N LEU A 86 -2.36 10.28 -15.71
CA LEU A 86 -2.16 10.03 -14.30
C LEU A 86 -3.52 9.80 -13.66
N ILE A 87 -3.63 8.68 -12.93
CA ILE A 87 -4.82 8.34 -12.16
C ILE A 87 -4.42 8.39 -10.69
N ALA A 88 -5.04 9.29 -9.93
CA ALA A 88 -4.67 9.51 -8.54
C ALA A 88 -5.02 8.31 -7.66
N PRO A 89 -4.07 7.78 -6.89
CA PRO A 89 -4.36 6.80 -5.86
C PRO A 89 -4.98 7.51 -4.64
N ARG A 90 -5.51 6.73 -3.71
CA ARG A 90 -6.14 7.26 -2.49
C ARG A 90 -5.55 6.57 -1.26
N LEU A 91 -5.11 7.38 -0.29
CA LEU A 91 -4.67 6.85 1.01
C LEU A 91 -5.88 6.32 1.78
N VAL A 92 -5.75 5.11 2.31
CA VAL A 92 -6.76 4.48 3.17
C VAL A 92 -6.14 4.26 4.54
N VAL A 93 -6.54 5.07 5.50
CA VAL A 93 -6.01 5.00 6.87
C VAL A 93 -6.78 3.97 7.66
N ARG A 94 -6.05 3.02 8.24
CA ARG A 94 -6.59 1.97 9.12
C ARG A 94 -5.76 1.91 10.39
N PRO A 95 -6.09 1.05 11.37
CA PRO A 95 -5.43 1.05 12.67
C PRO A 95 -3.94 0.71 12.74
N THR A 96 -3.29 0.32 11.64
CA THR A 96 -1.85 -0.01 11.69
C THR A 96 -0.92 1.21 11.65
N THR A 97 -1.46 2.41 11.53
CA THR A 97 -0.67 3.65 11.58
C THR A 97 -1.21 4.58 12.65
N GLY A 98 -0.32 5.32 13.27
CA GLY A 98 -0.65 6.28 14.31
C GLY A 98 0.49 7.24 14.57
N PRO A 99 0.34 8.10 15.60
CA PRO A 99 1.38 9.06 15.95
C PRO A 99 2.70 8.40 16.30
N VAL A 100 3.79 9.13 16.04
CA VAL A 100 5.12 8.67 16.40
C VAL A 100 5.22 8.54 17.92
N LYS A 101 5.78 7.43 18.38
CA LYS A 101 6.04 7.20 19.80
C LYS A 101 7.09 8.19 20.31
N GLU A 102 6.76 8.88 21.38
CA GLU A 102 7.66 9.82 22.06
C GLU A 102 8.58 9.12 23.05
#